data_ce90fb174506f888219db7f9771784eb
#
_entry.id   ce90fb174506f888219db7f9771784eb
#
_cell.length_a   1.000
_cell.length_b   1.000
_cell.length_c   1.000
_cell.angle_alpha   90.00
_cell.angle_beta   90.00
_cell.angle_gamma   90.00
#
_symmetry.space_group_name_H-M   'P 1'
#
loop_
_entity.id
_entity.type
_entity.pdbx_description
1 polymer ?
#
loop_
_entity_poly.entity_id
_entity_poly.type
_entity_poly.pdbx_seq_one_letter_code
_entity_poly.pdbx_strand_id
1 'polypeptide(L)'
;VSHTFAADGDGNNNLISIGISSGEGSDMASVLQMLLVLTVLSLAPSILMMLTSFTRIVIVLHFTRAAIGTQTVPPNQVIVGLSLFLTFFIMAPTFNEVYTSAVVPLTNNEITAQEAFDIGVVPVRKFMLKQVSTKDLDTFLKIADFEEGSVKSEDDIPLQVLIPSFI
;
A
#
# COMPACT_ATOMS: atom_id res chain seq x y z
N VAL A 1 -48.11 -5.30 23.99
CA VAL A 1 -47.03 -6.19 24.48
C VAL A 1 -45.78 -5.78 23.74
N SER A 2 -44.97 -4.91 24.40
CA SER A 2 -43.70 -4.40 23.89
C SER A 2 -42.59 -5.36 24.26
N HIS A 3 -41.89 -5.91 23.30
CA HIS A 3 -40.64 -6.64 23.52
C HIS A 3 -39.47 -5.68 23.25
N THR A 4 -38.90 -5.18 24.32
CA THR A 4 -37.59 -4.54 24.34
C THR A 4 -36.52 -5.64 24.29
N PHE A 5 -35.73 -5.67 23.22
CA PHE A 5 -34.49 -6.42 23.16
C PHE A 5 -33.36 -5.49 23.62
N ALA A 6 -32.90 -5.65 24.83
CA ALA A 6 -31.64 -5.10 25.30
C ALA A 6 -30.52 -6.04 24.86
N ALA A 7 -29.64 -5.60 24.00
CA ALA A 7 -28.34 -6.21 23.76
C ALA A 7 -27.28 -5.33 24.39
N ASP A 8 -26.92 -5.70 25.61
CA ASP A 8 -25.72 -5.24 26.30
C ASP A 8 -24.52 -6.02 25.72
N GLY A 9 -23.50 -5.34 25.29
CA GLY A 9 -22.33 -5.95 24.65
C GLY A 9 -21.26 -4.92 24.41
N ASP A 10 -20.63 -4.51 25.51
CA ASP A 10 -19.41 -3.71 25.54
C ASP A 10 -18.30 -4.42 24.78
N GLY A 11 -17.83 -3.83 23.67
CA GLY A 11 -16.75 -4.32 22.86
C GLY A 11 -16.35 -3.27 21.84
N ASN A 12 -15.48 -2.34 22.25
CA ASN A 12 -14.87 -1.30 21.42
C ASN A 12 -14.07 -1.88 20.24
N ASN A 13 -14.74 -2.36 19.21
CA ASN A 13 -14.14 -2.67 17.92
C ASN A 13 -14.36 -1.51 16.95
N ASN A 14 -13.77 -0.35 17.26
CA ASN A 14 -13.77 0.85 16.42
C ASN A 14 -12.76 0.73 15.25
N LEU A 15 -12.80 -0.35 14.48
CA LEU A 15 -11.98 -0.42 13.26
C LEU A 15 -12.66 0.28 12.06
N ILE A 16 -13.97 0.35 12.00
CA ILE A 16 -14.74 1.22 11.09
C ILE A 16 -16.15 1.37 11.68
N SER A 17 -16.38 2.36 12.53
CA SER A 17 -17.75 2.73 12.86
C SER A 17 -18.27 3.70 11.80
N ILE A 18 -18.96 3.18 10.80
CA ILE A 18 -19.78 4.00 9.90
C ILE A 18 -21.04 4.36 10.69
N GLY A 19 -20.94 5.36 11.55
CA GLY A 19 -22.08 5.92 12.26
C GLY A 19 -22.92 6.77 11.32
N ILE A 20 -23.99 6.20 10.75
CA ILE A 20 -25.06 6.97 10.15
C ILE A 20 -25.89 7.51 11.31
N SER A 21 -25.50 8.64 11.90
CA SER A 21 -26.30 9.35 12.90
C SER A 21 -27.02 10.50 12.19
N SER A 22 -28.34 10.42 12.16
CA SER A 22 -29.27 11.42 11.60
C SER A 22 -29.29 12.68 12.46
N GLY A 23 -28.49 13.68 12.06
CA GLY A 23 -28.50 15.02 12.66
C GLY A 23 -27.94 16.03 11.65
N GLU A 24 -28.70 17.08 11.34
CA GLU A 24 -28.53 17.99 10.19
C GLU A 24 -27.19 18.72 10.03
N GLY A 25 -26.20 18.51 10.90
CA GLY A 25 -24.83 19.04 10.75
C GLY A 25 -23.75 17.95 10.68
N SER A 26 -24.05 16.71 11.10
CA SER A 26 -23.15 15.55 11.08
C SER A 26 -23.16 14.80 9.75
N ASP A 27 -24.22 14.95 8.96
CA ASP A 27 -24.42 14.19 7.73
C ASP A 27 -23.39 14.56 6.65
N MET A 28 -23.04 15.83 6.53
CA MET A 28 -22.05 16.29 5.55
C MET A 28 -20.64 15.76 5.88
N ALA A 29 -20.24 15.77 7.14
CA ALA A 29 -18.94 15.28 7.58
C ALA A 29 -18.86 13.75 7.37
N SER A 30 -19.92 13.01 7.70
CA SER A 30 -20.01 11.57 7.52
C SER A 30 -19.99 11.18 6.05
N VAL A 31 -20.71 11.92 5.19
CA VAL A 31 -20.71 11.70 3.73
C VAL A 31 -19.31 11.98 3.16
N LEU A 32 -18.66 13.07 3.55
CA LEU A 32 -17.31 13.39 3.11
C LEU A 32 -16.30 12.32 3.55
N GLN A 33 -16.39 11.84 4.79
CA GLN A 33 -15.56 10.77 5.29
C GLN A 33 -15.79 9.46 4.50
N MET A 34 -17.03 9.11 4.23
CA MET A 34 -17.38 7.95 3.42
C MET A 34 -16.84 8.06 1.98
N LEU A 35 -16.99 9.23 1.35
CA LEU A 35 -16.43 9.50 0.03
C LEU A 35 -14.91 9.38 0.03
N LEU A 36 -14.24 9.90 1.06
CA LEU A 36 -12.80 9.81 1.21
C LEU A 36 -12.35 8.35 1.34
N VAL A 37 -13.01 7.57 2.19
CA VAL A 37 -12.70 6.13 2.35
C VAL A 37 -12.90 5.38 1.04
N LEU A 38 -14.00 5.64 0.32
CA LEU A 38 -14.26 5.01 -0.98
C LEU A 38 -13.21 5.40 -2.03
N THR A 39 -12.79 6.66 -2.07
CA THR A 39 -11.71 7.10 -2.99
C THR A 39 -10.39 6.44 -2.68
N VAL A 40 -9.98 6.38 -1.41
CA VAL A 40 -8.75 5.69 -0.98
C VAL A 40 -8.83 4.20 -1.32
N LEU A 41 -9.97 3.56 -1.04
CA LEU A 41 -10.17 2.13 -1.34
C LEU A 41 -10.11 1.84 -2.84
N SER A 42 -10.63 2.75 -3.68
CA SER A 42 -10.56 2.60 -5.14
C SER A 42 -9.15 2.78 -5.71
N LEU A 43 -8.28 3.55 -5.05
CA LEU A 43 -6.89 3.74 -5.42
C LEU A 43 -5.96 2.65 -4.88
N ALA A 44 -6.38 1.93 -3.84
CA ALA A 44 -5.55 0.93 -3.17
C ALA A 44 -4.94 -0.12 -4.14
N PRO A 45 -5.68 -0.72 -5.10
CA PRO A 45 -5.09 -1.68 -6.04
C PRO A 45 -3.96 -1.08 -6.88
N SER A 46 -4.13 0.16 -7.35
CA SER A 46 -3.11 0.86 -8.14
C SER A 46 -1.85 1.13 -7.32
N ILE A 47 -2.03 1.62 -6.09
CA ILE A 47 -0.92 1.88 -5.17
C ILE A 47 -0.17 0.58 -4.86
N LEU A 48 -0.88 -0.51 -4.57
CA LEU A 48 -0.26 -1.81 -4.30
C LEU A 48 0.57 -2.31 -5.51
N MET A 49 0.05 -2.17 -6.74
CA MET A 49 0.79 -2.54 -7.94
C MET A 49 2.05 -1.70 -8.12
N MET A 50 2.00 -0.40 -7.78
CA MET A 50 3.14 0.51 -7.91
C MET A 50 4.21 0.29 -6.83
N LEU A 51 3.83 -0.07 -5.61
CA LEU A 51 4.74 -0.27 -4.47
C LEU A 51 5.35 -1.68 -4.40
N THR A 52 4.88 -2.60 -5.24
CA THR A 52 5.36 -4.00 -5.25
C THR A 52 6.20 -4.30 -6.49
N SER A 53 6.74 -5.52 -6.57
CA SER A 53 7.46 -6.01 -7.75
C SER A 53 6.56 -6.26 -8.98
N PHE A 54 5.24 -6.08 -8.87
CA PHE A 54 4.28 -6.44 -9.92
C PHE A 54 4.58 -5.80 -11.27
N THR A 55 4.77 -4.47 -11.30
CA THR A 55 5.01 -3.73 -12.54
C THR A 55 6.25 -4.25 -13.28
N ARG A 56 7.34 -4.50 -12.55
CA ARG A 56 8.59 -5.02 -13.12
C ARG A 56 8.40 -6.43 -13.68
N ILE A 57 7.73 -7.31 -12.95
CA ILE A 57 7.49 -8.68 -13.38
C ILE A 57 6.62 -8.71 -14.64
N VAL A 58 5.53 -7.94 -14.65
CA VAL A 58 4.63 -7.91 -15.82
C VAL A 58 5.33 -7.39 -17.07
N ILE A 59 6.17 -6.36 -16.94
CA ILE A 59 6.96 -5.82 -18.04
C ILE A 59 7.93 -6.87 -18.58
N VAL A 60 8.70 -7.51 -17.69
CA VAL A 60 9.67 -8.56 -18.08
C VAL A 60 8.96 -9.71 -18.80
N LEU A 61 7.83 -10.17 -18.28
CA LEU A 61 7.06 -11.26 -18.91
C LEU A 61 6.50 -10.84 -20.28
N HIS A 62 6.07 -9.59 -20.44
CA HIS A 62 5.66 -9.07 -21.75
C HIS A 62 6.82 -9.03 -22.75
N PHE A 63 7.98 -8.57 -22.35
CA PHE A 63 9.17 -8.59 -23.22
C PHE A 63 9.62 -10.01 -23.54
N THR A 64 9.58 -10.93 -22.59
CA THR A 64 9.89 -12.34 -22.80
C THR A 64 8.95 -12.95 -23.86
N ARG A 65 7.63 -12.69 -23.76
CA ARG A 65 6.66 -13.11 -24.77
C ARG A 65 6.99 -12.56 -26.17
N ALA A 66 7.32 -11.27 -26.23
CA ALA A 66 7.68 -10.64 -27.50
C ALA A 66 8.98 -11.23 -28.08
N ALA A 67 9.98 -11.52 -27.25
CA ALA A 67 11.26 -12.09 -27.66
C ALA A 67 11.13 -13.53 -28.20
N ILE A 68 10.17 -14.31 -27.68
CA ILE A 68 9.85 -15.68 -28.19
C ILE A 68 9.15 -15.62 -29.56
N GLY A 69 8.77 -14.44 -30.05
CA GLY A 69 8.09 -14.24 -31.31
C GLY A 69 6.60 -14.54 -31.31
N THR A 70 6.01 -14.74 -30.13
CA THR A 70 4.57 -14.95 -29.97
C THR A 70 3.87 -13.65 -29.64
N GLN A 71 2.95 -13.20 -30.48
CA GLN A 71 2.20 -11.96 -30.25
C GLN A 71 0.98 -12.17 -29.32
N THR A 72 0.42 -13.38 -29.30
CA THR A 72 -0.85 -13.67 -28.62
C THR A 72 -0.77 -14.75 -27.56
N VAL A 73 0.29 -15.55 -27.52
CA VAL A 73 0.47 -16.68 -26.59
C VAL A 73 1.70 -16.46 -25.73
N PRO A 74 1.60 -16.54 -24.39
CA PRO A 74 0.39 -16.74 -23.59
C PRO A 74 -0.52 -15.51 -23.58
N PRO A 75 -1.86 -15.66 -23.35
CA PRO A 75 -2.81 -14.55 -23.23
C PRO A 75 -2.43 -13.58 -22.11
N ASN A 76 -2.81 -12.31 -22.22
CA ASN A 76 -2.50 -11.27 -21.22
C ASN A 76 -2.95 -11.65 -19.80
N GLN A 77 -4.11 -12.32 -19.67
CA GLN A 77 -4.63 -12.77 -18.38
C GLN A 77 -3.70 -13.76 -17.68
N VAL A 78 -3.05 -14.65 -18.46
CA VAL A 78 -2.08 -15.60 -17.91
C VAL A 78 -0.82 -14.86 -17.45
N ILE A 79 -0.34 -13.88 -18.21
CA ILE A 79 0.82 -13.05 -17.83
C ILE A 79 0.51 -12.27 -16.54
N VAL A 80 -0.66 -11.64 -16.45
CA VAL A 80 -1.08 -10.90 -15.24
C VAL A 80 -1.21 -11.85 -14.05
N GLY A 81 -1.86 -13.00 -14.23
CA GLY A 81 -1.99 -14.00 -13.16
C GLY A 81 -0.65 -14.52 -12.66
N LEU A 82 0.27 -14.84 -13.57
CA LEU A 82 1.62 -15.28 -13.23
C LEU A 82 2.41 -14.14 -12.54
N SER A 83 2.26 -12.90 -13.01
CA SER A 83 2.89 -11.74 -12.37
C SER A 83 2.41 -11.52 -10.94
N LEU A 84 1.10 -11.67 -10.69
CA LEU A 84 0.54 -11.60 -9.35
C LEU A 84 1.09 -12.71 -8.45
N PHE A 85 1.10 -13.94 -8.94
CA PHE A 85 1.64 -15.08 -8.19
C PHE A 85 3.11 -14.85 -7.79
N LEU A 86 3.95 -14.45 -8.75
CA LEU A 86 5.35 -14.15 -8.50
C LEU A 86 5.53 -12.96 -7.56
N THR A 87 4.67 -11.94 -7.68
CA THR A 87 4.68 -10.79 -6.79
C THR A 87 4.43 -11.21 -5.35
N PHE A 88 3.38 -12.00 -5.10
CA PHE A 88 3.10 -12.50 -3.75
C PHE A 88 4.25 -13.35 -3.20
N PHE A 89 4.87 -14.17 -4.03
CA PHE A 89 6.00 -14.99 -3.63
C PHE A 89 7.22 -14.14 -3.24
N ILE A 90 7.57 -13.14 -4.07
CA ILE A 90 8.72 -12.24 -3.82
C ILE A 90 8.46 -11.32 -2.63
N MET A 91 7.22 -10.83 -2.50
CA MET A 91 6.84 -9.89 -1.44
C MET A 91 6.48 -10.59 -0.11
N ALA A 92 6.37 -11.92 -0.08
CA ALA A 92 5.98 -12.67 1.11
C ALA A 92 6.78 -12.29 2.37
N PRO A 93 8.12 -12.17 2.36
CA PRO A 93 8.88 -11.75 3.54
C PRO A 93 8.52 -10.32 3.97
N THR A 94 8.37 -9.39 3.03
CA THR A 94 7.99 -8.00 3.32
C THR A 94 6.59 -7.91 3.91
N PHE A 95 5.61 -8.64 3.35
CA PHE A 95 4.26 -8.69 3.89
C PHE A 95 4.20 -9.31 5.27
N ASN A 96 4.98 -10.37 5.51
CA ASN A 96 5.06 -10.99 6.83
C ASN A 96 5.66 -10.03 7.87
N GLU A 97 6.69 -9.27 7.51
CA GLU A 97 7.28 -8.25 8.37
C GLU A 97 6.28 -7.13 8.71
N VAL A 98 5.53 -6.61 7.71
CA VAL A 98 4.45 -5.65 7.94
C VAL A 98 3.37 -6.23 8.86
N TYR A 99 2.95 -7.46 8.61
CA TYR A 99 1.91 -8.12 9.40
C TYR A 99 2.31 -8.26 10.87
N THR A 100 3.51 -8.76 11.13
CA THR A 100 3.98 -9.02 12.50
C THR A 100 4.36 -7.74 13.26
N SER A 101 4.91 -6.74 12.57
CA SER A 101 5.38 -5.51 13.23
C SER A 101 4.31 -4.42 13.37
N ALA A 102 3.32 -4.38 12.47
CA ALA A 102 2.32 -3.32 12.46
C ALA A 102 0.88 -3.84 12.65
N VAL A 103 0.47 -4.87 11.88
CA VAL A 103 -0.93 -5.32 11.91
C VAL A 103 -1.27 -6.04 13.22
N VAL A 104 -0.42 -6.94 13.68
CA VAL A 104 -0.65 -7.70 14.93
C VAL A 104 -0.71 -6.78 16.15
N PRO A 105 0.26 -5.86 16.40
CA PRO A 105 0.16 -4.93 17.52
C PRO A 105 -1.04 -3.99 17.42
N LEU A 106 -1.41 -3.56 16.21
CA LEU A 106 -2.61 -2.74 16.02
C LEU A 106 -3.89 -3.49 16.39
N THR A 107 -4.02 -4.76 15.98
CA THR A 107 -5.20 -5.57 16.31
C THR A 107 -5.28 -5.90 17.80
N ASN A 108 -4.13 -5.96 18.47
CA ASN A 108 -4.05 -6.14 19.93
C ASN A 108 -4.27 -4.84 20.72
N ASN A 109 -4.51 -3.69 20.04
CA ASN A 109 -4.60 -2.36 20.66
C ASN A 109 -3.32 -1.95 21.43
N GLU A 110 -2.16 -2.45 21.04
CA GLU A 110 -0.86 -2.10 21.62
C GLU A 110 -0.30 -0.80 21.05
N ILE A 111 -0.67 -0.48 19.80
CA ILE A 111 -0.25 0.72 19.09
C ILE A 111 -1.44 1.40 18.41
N THR A 112 -1.30 2.68 18.12
CA THR A 112 -2.29 3.46 17.39
C THR A 112 -2.23 3.19 15.88
N ALA A 113 -3.27 3.56 15.14
CA ALA A 113 -3.29 3.42 13.67
C ALA A 113 -2.16 4.23 13.00
N GLN A 114 -1.79 5.38 13.56
CA GLN A 114 -0.68 6.20 13.05
C GLN A 114 0.66 5.49 13.24
N GLU A 115 0.92 4.97 14.43
CA GLU A 115 2.15 4.21 14.72
C GLU A 115 2.24 2.94 13.87
N ALA A 116 1.11 2.24 13.67
CA ALA A 116 1.07 1.06 12.80
C ALA A 116 1.42 1.41 11.35
N PHE A 117 0.95 2.56 10.85
CA PHE A 117 1.33 3.04 9.52
C PHE A 117 2.83 3.35 9.43
N ASP A 118 3.37 4.09 10.40
CA ASP A 118 4.78 4.48 10.43
C ASP A 118 5.70 3.26 10.51
N ILE A 119 5.34 2.27 11.32
CA ILE A 119 6.07 1.00 11.44
C ILE A 119 5.92 0.15 10.16
N GLY A 120 4.69 0.05 9.61
CA GLY A 120 4.40 -0.77 8.44
C GLY A 120 5.04 -0.28 7.14
N VAL A 121 5.34 1.01 7.06
CA VAL A 121 6.04 1.60 5.90
C VAL A 121 7.52 1.16 5.85
N VAL A 122 8.15 0.87 6.99
CA VAL A 122 9.59 0.56 7.06
C VAL A 122 9.97 -0.66 6.22
N PRO A 123 9.31 -1.83 6.33
CA PRO A 123 9.64 -2.99 5.49
C PRO A 123 9.44 -2.73 3.99
N VAL A 124 8.39 -1.97 3.63
CA VAL A 124 8.11 -1.61 2.24
C VAL A 124 9.20 -0.68 1.69
N ARG A 125 9.60 0.33 2.45
CA ARG A 125 10.71 1.22 2.13
C ARG A 125 12.01 0.43 1.89
N LYS A 126 12.36 -0.46 2.80
CA LYS A 126 13.54 -1.32 2.72
C LYS A 126 13.51 -2.21 1.47
N PHE A 127 12.34 -2.73 1.10
CA PHE A 127 12.16 -3.47 -0.14
C PHE A 127 12.43 -2.57 -1.36
N MET A 128 11.82 -1.39 -1.43
CA MET A 128 12.00 -0.45 -2.54
C MET A 128 13.46 -0.02 -2.70
N LEU A 129 14.13 0.36 -1.60
CA LEU A 129 15.53 0.78 -1.61
C LEU A 129 16.48 -0.29 -2.15
N LYS A 130 16.23 -1.56 -1.87
CA LYS A 130 17.02 -2.68 -2.43
C LYS A 130 16.86 -2.85 -3.94
N GLN A 131 15.81 -2.29 -4.52
CA GLN A 131 15.46 -2.47 -5.92
C GLN A 131 15.72 -1.21 -6.77
N VAL A 132 15.88 -0.06 -6.13
CA VAL A 132 16.13 1.22 -6.81
C VAL A 132 17.60 1.34 -7.18
N SER A 133 17.88 1.85 -8.39
CA SER A 133 19.23 2.26 -8.80
C SER A 133 19.61 3.58 -8.12
N THR A 134 20.85 3.70 -7.67
CA THR A 134 21.39 4.96 -7.12
C THR A 134 21.25 6.12 -8.10
N LYS A 135 21.41 5.86 -9.41
CA LYS A 135 21.28 6.86 -10.46
C LYS A 135 19.84 7.39 -10.57
N ASP A 136 18.86 6.53 -10.47
CA ASP A 136 17.45 6.93 -10.54
C ASP A 136 17.09 7.71 -9.29
N LEU A 137 17.54 7.27 -8.12
CA LEU A 137 17.34 7.97 -6.86
C LEU A 137 17.94 9.39 -6.89
N ASP A 138 19.19 9.55 -7.35
CA ASP A 138 19.87 10.85 -7.49
C ASP A 138 19.11 11.77 -8.45
N THR A 139 18.56 11.21 -9.52
CA THR A 139 17.77 11.97 -10.49
C THR A 139 16.52 12.55 -9.84
N PHE A 140 15.78 11.75 -9.10
CA PHE A 140 14.56 12.20 -8.43
C PHE A 140 14.84 13.10 -7.22
N LEU A 141 15.96 12.92 -6.52
CA LEU A 141 16.40 13.84 -5.47
C LEU A 141 16.67 15.24 -6.06
N LYS A 142 17.35 15.32 -7.22
CA LYS A 142 17.59 16.58 -7.92
C LYS A 142 16.30 17.23 -8.41
N ILE A 143 15.34 16.46 -8.94
CA ILE A 143 14.04 16.98 -9.37
C ILE A 143 13.24 17.52 -8.18
N ALA A 144 13.37 16.91 -7.01
CA ALA A 144 12.71 17.33 -5.78
C ALA A 144 13.46 18.46 -5.02
N ASP A 145 14.51 19.02 -5.64
CA ASP A 145 15.31 20.16 -5.13
C ASP A 145 15.99 19.85 -3.76
N PHE A 146 16.34 18.58 -3.56
CA PHE A 146 17.17 18.19 -2.41
C PHE A 146 18.64 18.49 -2.71
N GLU A 147 19.30 19.21 -1.79
CA GLU A 147 20.73 19.51 -1.90
C GLU A 147 21.57 18.24 -1.90
N GLU A 148 22.61 18.20 -2.75
CA GLU A 148 23.58 17.10 -2.76
C GLU A 148 24.23 16.97 -1.38
N GLY A 149 24.02 15.80 -0.72
CA GLY A 149 24.53 15.53 0.62
C GLY A 149 23.55 15.82 1.77
N SER A 150 22.33 16.28 1.50
CA SER A 150 21.28 16.40 2.52
C SER A 150 20.78 15.04 3.01
N VAL A 151 20.83 14.03 2.15
CA VAL A 151 20.48 12.64 2.45
C VAL A 151 21.74 11.92 2.93
N LYS A 152 21.88 11.74 4.23
CA LYS A 152 23.02 11.05 4.85
C LYS A 152 22.81 9.56 5.04
N SER A 153 21.56 9.12 5.03
CA SER A 153 21.15 7.74 5.27
C SER A 153 20.01 7.36 4.32
N GLU A 154 19.90 6.08 4.02
CA GLU A 154 18.76 5.52 3.27
C GLU A 154 17.41 5.81 3.95
N ASP A 155 17.40 5.97 5.26
CA ASP A 155 16.22 6.28 6.05
C ASP A 155 15.74 7.73 5.89
N ASP A 156 16.64 8.65 5.48
CA ASP A 156 16.34 10.06 5.29
C ASP A 156 15.62 10.34 3.95
N ILE A 157 15.56 9.36 3.04
CA ILE A 157 14.95 9.53 1.73
C ILE A 157 13.43 9.62 1.86
N PRO A 158 12.80 10.75 1.44
CA PRO A 158 11.35 10.87 1.50
C PRO A 158 10.64 9.88 0.58
N LEU A 159 9.51 9.34 1.02
CA LEU A 159 8.69 8.43 0.19
C LEU A 159 8.27 9.07 -1.14
N GLN A 160 8.07 10.38 -1.15
CA GLN A 160 7.74 11.16 -2.37
C GLN A 160 8.82 11.06 -3.45
N VAL A 161 10.07 10.85 -3.07
CA VAL A 161 11.20 10.63 -3.98
C VAL A 161 11.39 9.14 -4.26
N LEU A 162 11.27 8.31 -3.24
CA LEU A 162 11.51 6.88 -3.34
C LEU A 162 10.48 6.16 -4.24
N ILE A 163 9.19 6.50 -4.12
CA ILE A 163 8.14 5.86 -4.91
C ILE A 163 8.35 6.07 -6.42
N PRO A 164 8.50 7.31 -6.94
CA PRO A 164 8.73 7.51 -8.36
C PRO A 164 10.08 6.96 -8.84
N SER A 165 11.11 6.93 -7.99
CA SER A 165 12.40 6.33 -8.32
C SER A 165 12.32 4.81 -8.45
N PHE A 166 11.37 4.17 -7.76
CA PHE A 166 11.17 2.72 -7.77
C PHE A 166 10.39 2.24 -8.98
N ILE A 167 9.43 3.04 -9.50
CA ILE A 167 8.55 2.68 -10.61
C ILE A 167 9.30 2.69 -11.94
#